data_65eb03efe725c9e49993d10967bfd8fb
#
_entry.id   65eb03efe725c9e49993d10967bfd8fb
#
_cell.length_a   1.000
_cell.length_b   1.000
_cell.length_c   1.000
_cell.angle_alpha   90.00
_cell.angle_beta   90.00
_cell.angle_gamma   90.00
#
_symmetry.space_group_name_H-M   'P 1'
#
loop_
_entity.id
_entity.type
_entity.pdbx_description
1 polymer ?
#
loop_
_entity_poly.entity_id
_entity_poly.type
_entity_poly.pdbx_seq_one_letter_code
_entity_poly.pdbx_strand_id
1 'polypeptide(L)'
;MGQTSTETTLIAAGDIASCEEGGDEQTAKLVQSLLETTPATVAALGDLVYPTGKLETYKNCYGPNWGQFLNVTKAAIGNHDYAGGTSQGYATYFGKAAGPNPEHYYSYNLGKWHVIVLNSNCWAVGGCEQGSKQYKWLQSDLEKNQTNCTLAYWHHPRFSSALHGNNNFMQDVWALLADSSVELILNGHDHDYERFAPLNAAGKPSEKGTREFVVGTGGKNEYPFLITKPGSQIRKTGVFGVLELKLKASSYDWKFVPVAGKTFTDSGSTNCH
;
A
#
# COMPACT_ATOMS: atom_id res chain seq x y z
N MET A 1 6.51 -19.61 -30.33
CA MET A 1 5.43 -18.92 -29.65
C MET A 1 5.91 -18.67 -28.25
N GLY A 2 6.34 -17.44 -27.90
CA GLY A 2 6.80 -17.11 -26.57
C GLY A 2 5.62 -17.18 -25.62
N GLN A 3 5.74 -17.98 -24.57
CA GLN A 3 4.83 -17.96 -23.41
C GLN A 3 4.94 -16.56 -22.81
N THR A 4 3.91 -15.74 -22.99
CA THR A 4 3.80 -14.48 -22.25
C THR A 4 3.73 -14.86 -20.78
N SER A 5 4.74 -14.47 -20.00
CA SER A 5 4.77 -14.61 -18.55
C SER A 5 3.45 -14.06 -17.99
N THR A 6 2.68 -14.92 -17.31
CA THR A 6 1.46 -14.50 -16.63
C THR A 6 1.76 -13.84 -15.27
N GLU A 7 3.04 -13.71 -14.94
CA GLU A 7 3.53 -13.08 -13.71
C GLU A 7 3.77 -11.59 -13.93
N THR A 8 3.34 -10.79 -12.98
CA THR A 8 3.58 -9.34 -12.92
C THR A 8 4.15 -8.97 -11.55
N THR A 9 4.96 -7.93 -11.51
CA THR A 9 5.59 -7.48 -10.27
C THR A 9 4.97 -6.17 -9.78
N LEU A 10 4.70 -6.11 -8.46
CA LEU A 10 4.29 -4.91 -7.75
C LEU A 10 5.35 -4.60 -6.68
N ILE A 11 5.83 -3.37 -6.62
CA ILE A 11 6.73 -2.87 -5.59
C ILE A 11 5.96 -1.89 -4.73
N ALA A 12 5.90 -2.08 -3.42
CA ALA A 12 5.07 -1.29 -2.53
C ALA A 12 5.85 -0.70 -1.36
N ALA A 13 5.63 0.58 -1.07
CA ALA A 13 6.00 1.25 0.17
C ALA A 13 5.16 2.51 0.37
N GLY A 14 4.95 2.92 1.61
CA GLY A 14 4.37 4.19 2.01
C GLY A 14 5.34 4.99 2.88
N ASP A 15 4.91 6.19 3.32
CA ASP A 15 5.64 7.01 4.28
C ASP A 15 7.03 7.37 3.74
N ILE A 16 7.05 8.15 2.64
CA ILE A 16 8.19 8.16 1.73
C ILE A 16 9.09 9.37 1.97
N ALA A 17 8.73 10.53 1.43
CA ALA A 17 9.70 11.59 1.23
C ALA A 17 9.62 12.71 2.29
N SER A 18 10.76 13.09 2.80
CA SER A 18 10.92 14.26 3.65
C SER A 18 12.15 15.06 3.22
N CYS A 19 12.04 16.39 3.08
CA CYS A 19 13.20 17.21 2.78
C CYS A 19 14.24 17.24 3.93
N GLU A 20 13.90 16.70 5.09
CA GLU A 20 14.73 16.71 6.29
C GLU A 20 15.45 15.38 6.55
N GLU A 21 15.01 14.31 5.85
CA GLU A 21 15.48 12.94 6.09
C GLU A 21 15.82 12.26 4.75
N GLY A 22 16.89 11.50 4.70
CA GLY A 22 17.40 10.86 3.46
C GLY A 22 17.02 9.39 3.28
N GLY A 23 15.98 8.91 3.96
CA GLY A 23 15.52 7.53 3.81
C GLY A 23 14.92 7.24 2.44
N ASP A 24 14.20 8.19 1.88
CA ASP A 24 13.59 8.10 0.55
C ASP A 24 14.62 8.05 -0.59
N GLU A 25 15.81 8.66 -0.44
CA GLU A 25 16.91 8.50 -1.39
C GLU A 25 17.42 7.06 -1.46
N GLN A 26 17.48 6.39 -0.30
CA GLN A 26 17.94 5.01 -0.20
C GLN A 26 16.92 4.06 -0.83
N THR A 27 15.65 4.25 -0.52
CA THR A 27 14.57 3.43 -1.10
C THR A 27 14.36 3.72 -2.57
N ALA A 28 14.53 4.96 -3.05
CA ALA A 28 14.50 5.26 -4.48
C ALA A 28 15.60 4.54 -5.25
N LYS A 29 16.84 4.50 -4.75
CA LYS A 29 17.94 3.71 -5.35
C LYS A 29 17.61 2.22 -5.40
N LEU A 30 16.98 1.70 -4.35
CA LEU A 30 16.53 0.31 -4.30
C LEU A 30 15.45 0.04 -5.36
N VAL A 31 14.40 0.87 -5.44
CA VAL A 31 13.33 0.75 -6.43
C VAL A 31 13.89 0.83 -7.84
N GLN A 32 14.80 1.77 -8.12
CA GLN A 32 15.46 1.90 -9.40
C GLN A 32 16.17 0.59 -9.79
N SER A 33 16.98 0.03 -8.89
CA SER A 33 17.70 -1.22 -9.12
C SER A 33 16.76 -2.40 -9.40
N LEU A 34 15.61 -2.48 -8.71
CA LEU A 34 14.60 -3.50 -8.97
C LEU A 34 13.95 -3.32 -10.35
N LEU A 35 13.61 -2.09 -10.74
CA LEU A 35 13.00 -1.77 -12.04
C LEU A 35 13.95 -2.00 -13.22
N GLU A 36 15.27 -1.88 -13.04
CA GLU A 36 16.27 -2.20 -14.04
C GLU A 36 16.31 -3.70 -14.37
N THR A 37 15.95 -4.54 -13.41
CA THR A 37 15.97 -6.00 -13.57
C THR A 37 14.63 -6.59 -13.98
N THR A 38 13.52 -5.97 -13.55
CA THR A 38 12.16 -6.49 -13.75
C THR A 38 11.17 -5.36 -13.95
N PRO A 39 10.41 -5.33 -15.06
CA PRO A 39 9.30 -4.39 -15.20
C PRO A 39 8.28 -4.56 -14.06
N ALA A 40 7.97 -3.48 -13.35
CA ALA A 40 7.05 -3.51 -12.23
C ALA A 40 6.15 -2.27 -12.18
N THR A 41 5.02 -2.40 -11.50
CA THR A 41 4.20 -1.28 -11.05
C THR A 41 4.63 -0.90 -9.63
N VAL A 42 4.70 0.41 -9.35
CA VAL A 42 4.98 0.93 -8.02
C VAL A 42 3.67 1.31 -7.34
N ALA A 43 3.32 0.65 -6.24
CA ALA A 43 2.21 1.00 -5.37
C ALA A 43 2.73 1.91 -4.25
N ALA A 44 2.43 3.20 -4.33
CA ALA A 44 2.76 4.16 -3.28
C ALA A 44 1.61 4.21 -2.26
N LEU A 45 1.86 3.83 -1.00
CA LEU A 45 0.85 3.50 0.00
C LEU A 45 0.41 4.69 0.88
N GLY A 46 0.50 5.91 0.36
CA GLY A 46 0.12 7.14 1.06
C GLY A 46 1.22 7.73 1.92
N ASP A 47 1.00 8.96 2.38
CA ASP A 47 1.99 9.82 3.01
C ASP A 47 3.26 9.91 2.18
N LEU A 48 3.04 10.35 0.93
CA LEU A 48 4.09 10.34 -0.08
C LEU A 48 5.09 11.48 0.12
N VAL A 49 4.67 12.53 0.85
CA VAL A 49 5.54 13.64 1.22
C VAL A 49 5.20 14.24 2.58
N TYR A 50 6.22 14.67 3.30
CA TYR A 50 6.16 15.32 4.61
C TYR A 50 6.76 16.72 4.59
N PRO A 51 6.31 17.66 5.50
CA PRO A 51 5.21 17.44 6.45
C PRO A 51 3.83 17.71 5.84
N THR A 52 3.73 18.24 4.63
CA THR A 52 2.46 18.65 4.00
C THR A 52 2.40 18.27 2.52
N GLY A 53 1.20 17.90 2.04
CA GLY A 53 0.91 17.56 0.64
C GLY A 53 0.81 18.77 -0.31
N LYS A 54 1.59 19.84 -0.07
CA LYS A 54 1.66 20.97 -1.00
C LYS A 54 2.44 20.59 -2.26
N LEU A 55 2.05 21.14 -3.41
CA LEU A 55 2.71 20.85 -4.69
C LEU A 55 4.22 21.13 -4.67
N GLU A 56 4.64 22.18 -3.97
CA GLU A 56 6.07 22.50 -3.82
C GLU A 56 6.82 21.45 -3.02
N THR A 57 6.20 20.88 -1.97
CA THR A 57 6.81 19.83 -1.17
C THR A 57 7.01 18.57 -2.01
N TYR A 58 6.03 18.19 -2.84
CA TYR A 58 6.22 17.10 -3.79
C TYR A 58 7.37 17.36 -4.77
N LYS A 59 7.43 18.56 -5.35
CA LYS A 59 8.48 18.92 -6.31
C LYS A 59 9.87 18.89 -5.70
N ASN A 60 9.99 19.36 -4.45
CA ASN A 60 11.28 19.57 -3.80
C ASN A 60 11.79 18.33 -3.05
N CYS A 61 10.89 17.50 -2.49
CA CYS A 61 11.27 16.38 -1.64
C CYS A 61 11.04 15.02 -2.31
N TYR A 62 9.84 14.75 -2.83
CA TYR A 62 9.51 13.51 -3.52
C TYR A 62 10.09 13.46 -4.95
N GLY A 63 10.00 14.58 -5.66
CA GLY A 63 10.40 14.70 -7.06
C GLY A 63 11.82 14.25 -7.38
N PRO A 64 12.84 14.68 -6.63
CA PRO A 64 14.23 14.31 -6.89
C PRO A 64 14.52 12.81 -6.80
N ASN A 65 13.78 12.08 -5.97
CA ASN A 65 14.02 10.69 -5.67
C ASN A 65 12.94 9.78 -6.30
N TRP A 66 11.77 9.70 -5.71
CA TRP A 66 10.68 8.84 -6.16
C TRP A 66 9.91 9.37 -7.38
N GLY A 67 10.03 10.65 -7.70
CA GLY A 67 9.38 11.26 -8.86
C GLY A 67 9.79 10.66 -10.21
N GLN A 68 10.95 10.04 -10.30
CA GLN A 68 11.42 9.33 -11.49
C GLN A 68 10.55 8.11 -11.87
N PHE A 69 9.79 7.56 -10.90
CA PHE A 69 8.94 6.39 -11.11
C PHE A 69 7.47 6.73 -11.41
N LEU A 70 7.14 8.00 -11.57
CA LEU A 70 5.75 8.47 -11.70
C LEU A 70 4.97 7.78 -12.84
N ASN A 71 5.65 7.44 -13.92
CA ASN A 71 5.06 6.77 -15.09
C ASN A 71 4.61 5.32 -14.82
N VAL A 72 5.15 4.66 -13.81
CA VAL A 72 4.80 3.30 -13.37
C VAL A 72 4.12 3.27 -12.00
N THR A 73 3.90 4.46 -11.39
CA THR A 73 3.29 4.58 -10.07
C THR A 73 1.76 4.56 -10.13
N LYS A 74 1.18 3.89 -9.15
CA LYS A 74 -0.23 3.93 -8.77
C LYS A 74 -0.30 4.32 -7.30
N ALA A 75 -0.79 5.51 -7.01
CA ALA A 75 -0.68 6.11 -5.69
C ALA A 75 -2.00 6.00 -4.90
N ALA A 76 -1.91 5.59 -3.63
CA ALA A 76 -2.91 5.87 -2.60
C ALA A 76 -2.57 7.19 -1.92
N ILE A 77 -3.56 7.83 -1.30
CA ILE A 77 -3.40 9.09 -0.60
C ILE A 77 -3.40 8.86 0.92
N GLY A 78 -2.43 9.44 1.63
CA GLY A 78 -2.33 9.41 3.09
C GLY A 78 -2.81 10.71 3.75
N ASN A 79 -2.70 10.80 5.07
CA ASN A 79 -3.16 11.96 5.81
C ASN A 79 -2.22 13.18 5.67
N HIS A 80 -0.91 12.98 5.53
CA HIS A 80 0.03 14.07 5.25
C HIS A 80 -0.14 14.65 3.84
N ASP A 81 -0.61 13.84 2.89
CA ASP A 81 -0.95 14.30 1.54
C ASP A 81 -2.14 15.28 1.54
N TYR A 82 -3.00 15.24 2.59
CA TYR A 82 -4.04 16.24 2.86
C TYR A 82 -3.56 17.38 3.78
N ALA A 83 -2.43 17.24 4.44
CA ALA A 83 -1.93 18.27 5.33
C ALA A 83 -1.59 19.55 4.55
N GLY A 84 -2.23 20.63 4.93
CA GLY A 84 -2.25 21.87 4.14
C GLY A 84 -3.66 22.22 3.63
N GLY A 85 -4.66 21.38 3.97
CA GLY A 85 -6.08 21.65 3.85
C GLY A 85 -6.78 20.96 2.68
N THR A 86 -6.07 20.54 1.64
CA THR A 86 -6.68 19.90 0.45
C THR A 86 -5.73 18.88 -0.18
N SER A 87 -6.27 17.95 -0.99
CA SER A 87 -5.49 17.03 -1.81
C SER A 87 -5.00 17.64 -3.14
N GLN A 88 -5.15 18.96 -3.35
CA GLN A 88 -4.82 19.59 -4.64
C GLN A 88 -3.36 19.42 -5.05
N GLY A 89 -2.43 19.50 -4.10
CA GLY A 89 -1.00 19.27 -4.37
C GLY A 89 -0.75 17.85 -4.86
N TYR A 90 -1.32 16.86 -4.16
CA TYR A 90 -1.29 15.45 -4.56
C TYR A 90 -1.89 15.23 -5.95
N ALA A 91 -3.13 15.69 -6.17
CA ALA A 91 -3.81 15.54 -7.46
C ALA A 91 -3.03 16.18 -8.61
N THR A 92 -2.45 17.36 -8.39
CA THR A 92 -1.66 18.07 -9.40
C THR A 92 -0.34 17.36 -9.69
N TYR A 93 0.34 16.86 -8.67
CA TYR A 93 1.63 16.21 -8.84
C TYR A 93 1.50 14.82 -9.49
N PHE A 94 0.62 13.98 -8.96
CA PHE A 94 0.45 12.59 -9.42
C PHE A 94 -0.42 12.46 -10.66
N GLY A 95 -1.32 13.41 -10.94
CA GLY A 95 -2.17 13.37 -12.13
C GLY A 95 -2.87 12.03 -12.30
N LYS A 96 -2.58 11.32 -13.40
CA LYS A 96 -3.17 9.99 -13.66
C LYS A 96 -2.80 8.91 -12.65
N ALA A 97 -1.67 9.04 -11.97
CA ALA A 97 -1.25 8.08 -10.95
C ALA A 97 -2.08 8.19 -9.65
N ALA A 98 -2.76 9.32 -9.43
CA ALA A 98 -3.68 9.57 -8.31
C ALA A 98 -5.09 8.98 -8.51
N GLY A 99 -5.32 8.30 -9.64
CA GLY A 99 -6.65 7.83 -10.04
C GLY A 99 -7.49 8.90 -10.77
N PRO A 100 -8.62 8.49 -11.35
CA PRO A 100 -9.41 9.33 -12.25
C PRO A 100 -10.40 10.27 -11.54
N ASN A 101 -10.65 10.09 -10.24
CA ASN A 101 -11.68 10.83 -9.52
C ASN A 101 -11.08 11.66 -8.36
N PRO A 102 -11.76 12.75 -7.97
CA PRO A 102 -11.24 13.65 -6.94
C PRO A 102 -11.24 13.04 -5.53
N GLU A 103 -11.91 11.93 -5.32
CA GLU A 103 -11.93 11.20 -4.05
C GLU A 103 -10.73 10.26 -3.91
N HIS A 104 -9.93 10.06 -4.97
CA HIS A 104 -8.69 9.28 -4.99
C HIS A 104 -8.85 7.81 -4.58
N TYR A 105 -9.99 7.18 -4.89
CA TYR A 105 -10.16 5.74 -4.85
C TYR A 105 -10.50 5.23 -6.26
N TYR A 106 -9.92 4.11 -6.64
CA TYR A 106 -10.03 3.56 -8.00
C TYR A 106 -9.58 2.10 -8.02
N SER A 107 -9.78 1.44 -9.15
CA SER A 107 -9.24 0.09 -9.39
C SER A 107 -8.57 0.00 -10.77
N TYR A 108 -7.74 -1.00 -10.92
CA TYR A 108 -7.07 -1.34 -12.18
C TYR A 108 -6.70 -2.82 -12.21
N ASN A 109 -6.42 -3.36 -13.40
CA ASN A 109 -5.95 -4.72 -13.53
C ASN A 109 -4.44 -4.74 -13.73
N LEU A 110 -3.77 -5.67 -13.06
CA LEU A 110 -2.34 -5.93 -13.18
C LEU A 110 -2.13 -7.42 -13.47
N GLY A 111 -1.89 -7.75 -14.74
CA GLY A 111 -1.91 -9.13 -15.21
C GLY A 111 -3.27 -9.77 -15.01
N LYS A 112 -3.33 -10.81 -14.17
CA LYS A 112 -4.57 -11.53 -13.81
C LYS A 112 -5.17 -11.07 -12.49
N TRP A 113 -4.55 -10.10 -11.83
CA TRP A 113 -5.00 -9.56 -10.57
C TRP A 113 -5.89 -8.34 -10.76
N HIS A 114 -6.95 -8.26 -9.98
CA HIS A 114 -7.69 -7.02 -9.76
C HIS A 114 -7.06 -6.27 -8.60
N VAL A 115 -6.75 -4.99 -8.79
CA VAL A 115 -6.07 -4.15 -7.80
C VAL A 115 -6.95 -2.96 -7.46
N ILE A 116 -7.25 -2.80 -6.17
CA ILE A 116 -8.14 -1.78 -5.64
C ILE A 116 -7.33 -0.79 -4.80
N VAL A 117 -7.47 0.49 -5.08
CA VAL A 117 -6.88 1.59 -4.31
C VAL A 117 -7.98 2.33 -3.60
N LEU A 118 -7.87 2.45 -2.27
CA LEU A 118 -8.86 3.13 -1.45
C LEU A 118 -8.29 4.38 -0.78
N ASN A 119 -9.17 5.26 -0.38
CA ASN A 119 -8.83 6.43 0.40
C ASN A 119 -9.31 6.24 1.85
N SER A 120 -8.38 5.97 2.74
CA SER A 120 -8.68 5.78 4.16
C SER A 120 -8.81 7.08 4.96
N ASN A 121 -8.73 8.25 4.30
CA ASN A 121 -9.11 9.50 4.91
C ASN A 121 -10.65 9.64 4.83
N CYS A 122 -11.37 8.89 5.67
CA CYS A 122 -12.82 8.73 5.62
C CYS A 122 -13.58 10.06 5.68
N TRP A 123 -13.05 11.03 6.41
CA TRP A 123 -13.60 12.39 6.48
C TRP A 123 -13.59 13.12 5.12
N ALA A 124 -12.63 12.80 4.24
CA ALA A 124 -12.51 13.44 2.93
C ALA A 124 -13.42 12.82 1.85
N VAL A 125 -13.87 11.58 2.05
CA VAL A 125 -14.66 10.81 1.07
C VAL A 125 -16.12 10.57 1.53
N GLY A 126 -16.52 11.20 2.63
CA GLY A 126 -17.89 11.09 3.15
C GLY A 126 -18.16 9.77 3.87
N GLY A 127 -17.13 9.21 4.54
CA GLY A 127 -17.21 8.00 5.34
C GLY A 127 -16.51 6.78 4.71
N CYS A 128 -16.21 5.79 5.57
CA CYS A 128 -15.72 4.47 5.17
C CYS A 128 -16.61 3.34 5.72
N GLU A 129 -17.67 3.69 6.46
CA GLU A 129 -18.64 2.76 7.00
C GLU A 129 -19.54 2.18 5.91
N GLN A 130 -20.24 1.10 6.24
CA GLN A 130 -21.23 0.48 5.36
C GLN A 130 -22.27 1.51 4.90
N GLY A 131 -22.49 1.57 3.59
CA GLY A 131 -23.43 2.49 2.97
C GLY A 131 -22.85 3.84 2.55
N SER A 132 -21.60 4.19 2.93
CA SER A 132 -20.88 5.36 2.43
C SER A 132 -20.64 5.28 0.90
N LYS A 133 -20.27 6.40 0.29
CA LYS A 133 -20.03 6.46 -1.16
C LYS A 133 -18.92 5.52 -1.61
N GLN A 134 -17.77 5.54 -0.92
CA GLN A 134 -16.64 4.66 -1.23
C GLN A 134 -16.98 3.19 -0.99
N TYR A 135 -17.69 2.87 0.10
CA TYR A 135 -18.11 1.49 0.39
C TYR A 135 -19.01 0.93 -0.71
N LYS A 136 -20.03 1.68 -1.16
CA LYS A 136 -20.93 1.27 -2.26
C LYS A 136 -20.19 1.11 -3.58
N TRP A 137 -19.24 2.00 -3.85
CA TRP A 137 -18.36 1.89 -5.02
C TRP A 137 -17.53 0.60 -4.95
N LEU A 138 -16.90 0.32 -3.81
CA LEU A 138 -16.10 -0.87 -3.58
C LEU A 138 -16.93 -2.15 -3.76
N GLN A 139 -18.14 -2.20 -3.19
CA GLN A 139 -19.05 -3.33 -3.37
C GLN A 139 -19.36 -3.57 -4.86
N SER A 140 -19.73 -2.50 -5.58
CA SER A 140 -20.00 -2.60 -7.03
C SER A 140 -18.77 -2.96 -7.85
N ASP A 141 -17.58 -2.53 -7.45
CA ASP A 141 -16.32 -2.84 -8.13
C ASP A 141 -15.96 -4.33 -7.97
N LEU A 142 -16.07 -4.87 -6.76
CA LEU A 142 -15.86 -6.29 -6.47
C LEU A 142 -16.87 -7.19 -7.21
N GLU A 143 -18.14 -6.80 -7.28
CA GLU A 143 -19.18 -7.53 -8.02
C GLU A 143 -18.89 -7.62 -9.53
N LYS A 144 -18.32 -6.57 -10.11
CA LYS A 144 -18.01 -6.48 -11.55
C LYS A 144 -16.69 -7.14 -11.95
N ASN A 145 -15.75 -7.24 -11.02
CA ASN A 145 -14.38 -7.68 -11.29
C ASN A 145 -14.06 -8.97 -10.53
N GLN A 146 -14.81 -10.03 -10.81
CA GLN A 146 -14.58 -11.35 -10.20
C GLN A 146 -13.33 -11.99 -10.84
N THR A 147 -12.20 -11.85 -10.19
CA THR A 147 -10.91 -12.46 -10.56
C THR A 147 -10.51 -13.50 -9.52
N ASN A 148 -9.62 -14.42 -9.88
CA ASN A 148 -9.13 -15.43 -8.93
C ASN A 148 -8.32 -14.84 -7.80
N CYS A 149 -7.70 -13.68 -8.01
CA CYS A 149 -6.87 -13.02 -7.02
C CYS A 149 -7.14 -11.52 -7.03
N THR A 150 -7.38 -10.94 -5.88
CA THR A 150 -7.61 -9.51 -5.69
C THR A 150 -6.67 -8.97 -4.62
N LEU A 151 -6.13 -7.78 -4.83
CA LEU A 151 -5.31 -7.03 -3.90
C LEU A 151 -5.92 -5.65 -3.68
N ALA A 152 -5.97 -5.19 -2.44
CA ALA A 152 -6.35 -3.82 -2.14
C ALA A 152 -5.23 -3.10 -1.39
N TYR A 153 -5.12 -1.77 -1.53
CA TYR A 153 -4.24 -0.96 -0.70
C TYR A 153 -4.80 0.42 -0.41
N TRP A 154 -4.44 0.91 0.75
CA TRP A 154 -4.73 2.26 1.25
C TRP A 154 -3.75 2.62 2.37
N HIS A 155 -3.81 3.82 2.91
CA HIS A 155 -2.79 4.30 3.83
C HIS A 155 -2.92 3.74 5.26
N HIS A 156 -4.02 4.01 5.98
CA HIS A 156 -4.17 3.65 7.41
C HIS A 156 -4.47 2.17 7.61
N PRO A 157 -3.60 1.35 8.23
CA PRO A 157 -3.82 -0.09 8.39
C PRO A 157 -5.02 -0.40 9.27
N ARG A 158 -5.74 -1.48 8.94
CA ARG A 158 -6.81 -1.94 9.84
C ARG A 158 -6.23 -2.51 11.14
N PHE A 159 -5.12 -3.24 11.04
CA PHE A 159 -4.40 -3.79 12.18
C PHE A 159 -2.95 -3.32 12.16
N SER A 160 -2.46 -2.88 13.33
CA SER A 160 -1.06 -2.53 13.53
C SER A 160 -0.65 -2.70 14.98
N SER A 161 0.55 -3.22 15.19
CA SER A 161 1.19 -3.36 16.50
C SER A 161 2.02 -2.14 16.89
N ALA A 162 2.18 -1.17 15.98
CA ALA A 162 3.03 0.00 16.18
C ALA A 162 2.31 1.18 16.86
N LEU A 163 2.88 2.36 16.72
CA LEU A 163 2.52 3.55 17.50
C LEU A 163 1.06 3.98 17.32
N HIS A 164 0.56 3.99 16.09
CA HIS A 164 -0.81 4.43 15.79
C HIS A 164 -1.84 3.32 16.05
N GLY A 165 -1.43 2.06 15.97
CA GLY A 165 -2.28 0.92 16.25
C GLY A 165 -3.40 0.72 15.22
N ASN A 166 -4.46 0.03 15.64
CA ASN A 166 -5.58 -0.34 14.78
C ASN A 166 -6.45 0.87 14.38
N ASN A 167 -6.82 0.97 13.11
CA ASN A 167 -7.76 1.97 12.61
C ASN A 167 -9.17 1.38 12.43
N ASN A 168 -10.00 1.51 13.47
CA ASN A 168 -11.34 0.92 13.51
C ASN A 168 -12.31 1.53 12.49
N PHE A 169 -12.06 2.73 11.99
CA PHE A 169 -12.88 3.35 10.96
C PHE A 169 -12.81 2.64 9.59
N MET A 170 -11.82 1.74 9.40
CA MET A 170 -11.71 0.87 8.23
C MET A 170 -12.36 -0.52 8.44
N GLN A 171 -13.06 -0.75 9.57
CA GLN A 171 -13.61 -2.07 9.91
C GLN A 171 -14.60 -2.60 8.86
N ASP A 172 -15.51 -1.77 8.38
CA ASP A 172 -16.55 -2.22 7.43
C ASP A 172 -15.94 -2.50 6.05
N VAL A 173 -14.98 -1.69 5.62
CA VAL A 173 -14.20 -1.91 4.39
C VAL A 173 -13.39 -3.21 4.50
N TRP A 174 -12.70 -3.41 5.63
CA TRP A 174 -11.99 -4.67 5.89
C TRP A 174 -12.91 -5.88 5.80
N ALA A 175 -14.06 -5.83 6.48
CA ALA A 175 -15.00 -6.95 6.51
C ALA A 175 -15.53 -7.26 5.10
N LEU A 176 -15.89 -6.25 4.30
CA LEU A 176 -16.32 -6.42 2.92
C LEU A 176 -15.25 -7.10 2.07
N LEU A 177 -13.99 -6.66 2.16
CA LEU A 177 -12.87 -7.23 1.40
C LEU A 177 -12.61 -8.69 1.81
N ALA A 178 -12.57 -8.97 3.12
CA ALA A 178 -12.33 -10.32 3.63
C ALA A 178 -13.47 -11.30 3.27
N ASP A 179 -14.72 -10.86 3.35
CA ASP A 179 -15.89 -11.67 2.96
C ASP A 179 -15.98 -11.85 1.42
N SER A 180 -15.32 -10.98 0.65
CA SER A 180 -15.21 -11.08 -0.81
C SER A 180 -13.93 -11.83 -1.26
N SER A 181 -13.26 -12.55 -0.37
CA SER A 181 -12.04 -13.32 -0.66
C SER A 181 -10.93 -12.49 -1.30
N VAL A 182 -10.71 -11.26 -0.82
CA VAL A 182 -9.55 -10.46 -1.21
C VAL A 182 -8.30 -11.03 -0.55
N GLU A 183 -7.26 -11.33 -1.33
CA GLU A 183 -6.06 -12.04 -0.87
C GLU A 183 -5.16 -11.19 0.01
N LEU A 184 -4.92 -9.94 -0.43
CA LEU A 184 -3.91 -9.06 0.12
C LEU A 184 -4.45 -7.67 0.41
N ILE A 185 -3.99 -7.11 1.52
CA ILE A 185 -4.12 -5.70 1.85
C ILE A 185 -2.74 -5.14 2.17
N LEU A 186 -2.39 -3.97 1.56
CA LEU A 186 -1.15 -3.27 1.82
C LEU A 186 -1.45 -1.89 2.40
N ASN A 187 -0.69 -1.50 3.42
CA ASN A 187 -0.85 -0.23 4.12
C ASN A 187 0.51 0.43 4.42
N GLY A 188 0.48 1.73 4.72
CA GLY A 188 1.56 2.51 5.30
C GLY A 188 1.21 2.98 6.71
N HIS A 189 1.40 4.28 6.98
CA HIS A 189 1.00 5.03 8.16
C HIS A 189 1.80 4.74 9.44
N ASP A 190 1.92 3.48 9.83
CA ASP A 190 2.89 3.09 10.83
C ASP A 190 4.23 2.84 10.14
N HIS A 191 5.25 3.58 10.57
CA HIS A 191 6.56 3.62 9.91
C HIS A 191 7.41 2.40 10.32
N ASP A 192 6.96 1.25 9.89
CA ASP A 192 7.58 -0.06 10.15
C ASP A 192 7.21 -1.07 9.06
N TYR A 193 7.73 -2.28 9.21
CA TYR A 193 7.26 -3.44 8.47
C TYR A 193 6.53 -4.40 9.42
N GLU A 194 5.28 -4.71 9.12
CA GLU A 194 4.54 -5.75 9.82
C GLU A 194 3.80 -6.64 8.83
N ARG A 195 3.80 -7.96 9.07
CA ARG A 195 3.00 -8.92 8.32
C ARG A 195 2.13 -9.74 9.24
N PHE A 196 0.85 -9.80 8.90
CA PHE A 196 -0.13 -10.61 9.61
C PHE A 196 -0.33 -11.99 8.98
N ALA A 197 -0.82 -12.94 9.76
CA ALA A 197 -1.48 -14.13 9.25
C ALA A 197 -2.71 -13.72 8.40
N PRO A 198 -3.22 -14.57 7.50
CA PRO A 198 -4.53 -14.32 6.92
C PRO A 198 -5.58 -14.18 8.01
N LEU A 199 -6.41 -13.13 7.95
CA LEU A 199 -7.43 -12.78 8.94
C LEU A 199 -8.81 -12.74 8.28
N ASN A 200 -9.83 -13.24 8.99
CA ASN A 200 -11.22 -13.13 8.54
C ASN A 200 -11.81 -11.73 8.77
N ALA A 201 -13.06 -11.50 8.41
CA ALA A 201 -13.76 -10.23 8.59
C ALA A 201 -13.76 -9.70 10.03
N ALA A 202 -13.69 -10.57 11.02
CA ALA A 202 -13.60 -10.21 12.45
C ALA A 202 -12.14 -9.98 12.93
N GLY A 203 -11.14 -10.04 12.03
CA GLY A 203 -9.72 -9.88 12.37
C GLY A 203 -9.10 -11.06 13.11
N LYS A 204 -9.68 -12.24 13.00
CA LYS A 204 -9.14 -13.46 13.62
C LYS A 204 -8.40 -14.29 12.55
N PRO A 205 -7.27 -14.94 12.91
CA PRO A 205 -6.57 -15.83 11.99
C PRO A 205 -7.50 -16.87 11.35
N SER A 206 -7.38 -17.02 10.02
CA SER A 206 -8.21 -17.92 9.21
C SER A 206 -7.43 -18.30 7.94
N GLU A 207 -7.38 -19.58 7.59
CA GLU A 207 -6.65 -20.06 6.42
C GLU A 207 -7.12 -19.43 5.10
N LYS A 208 -8.41 -19.08 5.02
CA LYS A 208 -9.03 -18.39 3.89
C LYS A 208 -9.26 -16.89 4.16
N GLY A 209 -8.43 -16.29 4.99
CA GLY A 209 -8.53 -14.89 5.32
C GLY A 209 -7.68 -14.01 4.41
N THR A 210 -7.84 -12.71 4.57
CA THR A 210 -7.05 -11.67 3.91
C THR A 210 -5.76 -11.41 4.68
N ARG A 211 -4.62 -11.36 3.99
CA ARG A 211 -3.33 -11.04 4.60
C ARG A 211 -3.05 -9.54 4.53
N GLU A 212 -2.76 -8.93 5.66
CA GLU A 212 -2.34 -7.53 5.74
C GLU A 212 -0.82 -7.41 5.87
N PHE A 213 -0.26 -6.46 5.14
CA PHE A 213 1.11 -5.99 5.27
C PHE A 213 1.10 -4.50 5.57
N VAL A 214 1.77 -4.08 6.62
CA VAL A 214 2.16 -2.69 6.85
C VAL A 214 3.55 -2.50 6.28
N VAL A 215 3.74 -1.53 5.41
CA VAL A 215 4.99 -1.25 4.68
C VAL A 215 5.23 0.26 4.68
N GLY A 216 5.23 0.86 5.87
CA GLY A 216 5.54 2.30 6.08
C GLY A 216 7.05 2.55 6.11
N THR A 217 7.79 1.85 5.26
CA THR A 217 9.26 1.80 5.27
C THR A 217 9.90 2.58 4.13
N GLY A 218 9.13 3.47 3.48
CA GLY A 218 9.52 4.19 2.28
C GLY A 218 10.60 5.26 2.46
N GLY A 219 10.84 5.73 3.69
CA GLY A 219 11.93 6.69 3.91
C GLY A 219 11.75 7.66 5.05
N LYS A 220 10.53 7.83 5.56
CA LYS A 220 10.27 8.64 6.76
C LYS A 220 10.75 7.90 8.01
N ASN A 221 11.07 8.66 9.09
CA ASN A 221 11.52 8.11 10.38
C ASN A 221 10.66 6.95 10.88
N GLU A 222 11.24 6.06 11.64
CA GLU A 222 10.61 4.81 12.06
C GLU A 222 9.88 4.93 13.40
N TYR A 223 8.86 4.08 13.60
CA TYR A 223 8.09 4.01 14.84
C TYR A 223 8.36 2.72 15.64
N PRO A 224 8.27 2.77 16.98
CA PRO A 224 8.38 1.58 17.81
C PRO A 224 7.09 0.75 17.78
N PHE A 225 7.23 -0.56 17.96
CA PHE A 225 6.11 -1.41 18.31
C PHE A 225 5.71 -1.24 19.77
N LEU A 226 4.41 -1.15 20.05
CA LEU A 226 3.88 -0.97 21.42
C LEU A 226 3.25 -2.26 21.96
N ILE A 227 2.26 -2.81 21.25
CA ILE A 227 1.49 -3.98 21.67
C ILE A 227 1.29 -4.89 20.48
N THR A 228 1.89 -6.08 20.51
CA THR A 228 1.68 -7.09 19.46
C THR A 228 0.21 -7.44 19.34
N LYS A 229 -0.34 -7.25 18.13
CA LYS A 229 -1.73 -7.58 17.85
C LYS A 229 -1.90 -9.07 17.52
N PRO A 230 -3.08 -9.66 17.80
CA PRO A 230 -3.40 -11.01 17.38
C PRO A 230 -3.22 -11.18 15.86
N GLY A 231 -2.59 -12.27 15.45
CA GLY A 231 -2.31 -12.53 14.02
C GLY A 231 -1.01 -11.92 13.50
N SER A 232 -0.37 -11.01 14.19
CA SER A 232 0.92 -10.47 13.79
C SER A 232 2.02 -11.55 13.83
N GLN A 233 2.67 -11.80 12.68
CA GLN A 233 3.66 -12.87 12.52
C GLN A 233 5.09 -12.34 12.49
N ILE A 234 5.32 -11.28 11.74
CA ILE A 234 6.64 -10.65 11.56
C ILE A 234 6.51 -9.16 11.79
N ARG A 235 7.47 -8.59 12.51
CA ARG A 235 7.55 -7.15 12.80
C ARG A 235 9.00 -6.71 12.74
N LYS A 236 9.25 -5.56 12.09
CA LYS A 236 10.58 -4.96 12.01
C LYS A 236 10.49 -3.45 11.95
N THR A 237 11.16 -2.78 12.87
CA THR A 237 11.50 -1.36 12.81
C THR A 237 13.02 -1.19 12.62
N GLY A 238 13.51 -0.02 12.36
CA GLY A 238 14.95 0.25 12.14
C GLY A 238 15.43 -0.16 10.74
N VAL A 239 14.51 -0.26 9.76
CA VAL A 239 14.87 -0.65 8.40
C VAL A 239 13.98 0.02 7.36
N PHE A 240 14.59 0.77 6.45
CA PHE A 240 13.93 1.18 5.21
C PHE A 240 14.00 0.07 4.17
N GLY A 241 13.00 0.01 3.31
CA GLY A 241 12.90 -0.99 2.27
C GLY A 241 11.55 -0.97 1.57
N VAL A 242 11.33 -1.93 0.69
CA VAL A 242 10.10 -2.08 -0.07
C VAL A 242 9.61 -3.52 -0.03
N LEU A 243 8.32 -3.73 -0.19
CA LEU A 243 7.72 -5.04 -0.41
C LEU A 243 7.66 -5.31 -1.91
N GLU A 244 8.36 -6.33 -2.39
CA GLU A 244 8.22 -6.87 -3.74
C GLU A 244 7.19 -8.00 -3.73
N LEU A 245 6.18 -7.91 -4.59
CA LEU A 245 5.17 -8.95 -4.82
C LEU A 245 5.30 -9.46 -6.25
N LYS A 246 5.40 -10.77 -6.41
CA LYS A 246 5.27 -11.45 -7.71
C LYS A 246 3.88 -12.04 -7.82
N LEU A 247 3.05 -11.42 -8.62
CA LEU A 247 1.64 -11.74 -8.80
C LEU A 247 1.48 -12.71 -9.98
N LYS A 248 1.14 -13.95 -9.69
CA LYS A 248 0.92 -15.05 -10.65
C LYS A 248 -0.58 -15.24 -10.89
N ALA A 249 -0.96 -16.10 -11.83
CA ALA A 249 -2.37 -16.26 -12.20
C ALA A 249 -3.28 -16.75 -11.04
N SER A 250 -2.74 -17.49 -10.08
CA SER A 250 -3.48 -18.07 -8.94
C SER A 250 -2.66 -18.15 -7.64
N SER A 251 -1.59 -17.39 -7.56
CA SER A 251 -0.71 -17.35 -6.38
C SER A 251 0.09 -16.07 -6.35
N TYR A 252 0.74 -15.80 -5.22
CA TYR A 252 1.70 -14.70 -5.10
C TYR A 252 2.87 -15.09 -4.22
N ASP A 253 4.03 -14.49 -4.54
CA ASP A 253 5.20 -14.51 -3.67
C ASP A 253 5.40 -13.10 -3.12
N TRP A 254 5.93 -13.01 -1.89
CA TRP A 254 6.33 -11.73 -1.31
C TRP A 254 7.78 -11.79 -0.87
N LYS A 255 8.42 -10.63 -0.92
CA LYS A 255 9.76 -10.43 -0.35
C LYS A 255 9.90 -8.98 0.12
N PHE A 256 10.19 -8.79 1.41
CA PHE A 256 10.68 -7.51 1.87
C PHE A 256 12.14 -7.36 1.47
N VAL A 257 12.44 -6.33 0.70
CA VAL A 257 13.78 -6.01 0.21
C VAL A 257 14.28 -4.77 0.96
N PRO A 258 15.28 -4.90 1.83
CA PRO A 258 15.81 -3.76 2.58
C PRO A 258 16.76 -2.92 1.72
N VAL A 259 16.99 -1.67 2.12
CA VAL A 259 18.03 -0.82 1.54
C VAL A 259 19.43 -1.41 1.75
N ALA A 260 20.39 -0.98 0.95
CA ALA A 260 21.78 -1.44 1.03
C ALA A 260 22.34 -1.33 2.46
N GLY A 261 23.09 -2.35 2.88
CA GLY A 261 23.69 -2.45 4.22
C GLY A 261 22.75 -2.96 5.32
N LYS A 262 21.47 -3.21 5.02
CA LYS A 262 20.52 -3.86 5.93
C LYS A 262 20.30 -5.32 5.50
N THR A 263 20.03 -6.21 6.46
CA THR A 263 19.95 -7.66 6.23
C THR A 263 18.59 -8.27 6.52
N PHE A 264 17.67 -7.49 7.13
CA PHE A 264 16.34 -8.01 7.41
C PHE A 264 15.59 -8.29 6.11
N THR A 265 15.01 -9.48 6.02
CA THR A 265 14.07 -9.85 4.94
C THR A 265 12.96 -10.72 5.50
N ASP A 266 11.81 -10.66 4.89
CA ASP A 266 10.67 -11.56 5.10
C ASP A 266 10.18 -12.00 3.72
N SER A 267 10.01 -13.29 3.51
CA SER A 267 9.58 -13.81 2.22
C SER A 267 8.71 -15.05 2.36
N GLY A 268 7.88 -15.29 1.37
CA GLY A 268 7.05 -16.47 1.30
C GLY A 268 6.24 -16.53 0.02
N SER A 269 5.38 -17.54 -0.05
CA SER A 269 4.50 -17.82 -1.19
C SER A 269 3.18 -18.38 -0.68
N THR A 270 2.09 -18.10 -1.37
CA THR A 270 0.77 -18.71 -1.10
C THR A 270 -0.10 -18.69 -2.35
N ASN A 271 -1.06 -19.60 -2.39
CA ASN A 271 -2.08 -19.61 -3.44
C ASN A 271 -3.20 -18.63 -3.10
N CYS A 272 -3.86 -18.11 -4.13
CA CYS A 272 -5.14 -17.43 -3.98
C CYS A 272 -6.25 -18.44 -3.60
N HIS A 273 -7.30 -18.00 -2.94
CA HIS A 273 -8.39 -18.85 -2.43
C HIS A 273 -9.78 -18.50 -2.96
#